data_d34fb7fa673f9deb983bbae61041f546
#
_entry.id   d34fb7fa673f9deb983bbae61041f546
#
_cell.length_a   1.000
_cell.length_b   1.000
_cell.length_c   1.000
_cell.angle_alpha   90.00
_cell.angle_beta   90.00
_cell.angle_gamma   90.00
#
_symmetry.space_group_name_H-M   'P 1'
#
loop_
_entity.id
_entity.type
_entity.pdbx_description
1 polymer ?
#
loop_
_entity_poly.entity_id
_entity_poly.type
_entity_poly.pdbx_seq_one_letter_code
_entity_poly.pdbx_strand_id
1 'polypeptide(L)'
;MILFLNYENQDSKKYQNALGNNPPIHPETKFGKNVRLGYGVVIEKDCKIGDNTFIGHHTVLRPGTKIGHDCVIGHLTVFEGKCLIGDRVLIHAQCHITKDVIIEDDVFIAPFFCGANTKKIKHGREFNLKLAGYTIRRAVRIGIGVLLFPGVEIGENSMIGVGAVVTKDVPPREIWFGNPAIKHGKVPEDEIL
;
A
#
# COMPACT_ATOMS: atom_id res chain seq x y z
N MET A 1 25.31 -7.39 -6.55
CA MET A 1 24.48 -8.52 -7.03
C MET A 1 23.38 -8.72 -5.99
N ILE A 2 22.19 -8.22 -6.27
CA ILE A 2 21.05 -8.35 -5.34
C ILE A 2 20.54 -9.79 -5.50
N LEU A 3 20.67 -10.61 -4.45
CA LEU A 3 20.11 -11.95 -4.42
C LEU A 3 18.59 -11.84 -4.33
N PHE A 4 17.91 -11.95 -5.46
CA PHE A 4 16.48 -12.18 -5.49
C PHE A 4 16.24 -13.66 -5.16
N LEU A 5 15.60 -13.92 -4.04
CA LEU A 5 15.18 -15.26 -3.67
C LEU A 5 13.95 -15.62 -4.52
N ASN A 6 14.15 -16.48 -5.52
CA ASN A 6 13.02 -17.13 -6.21
C ASN A 6 12.37 -18.10 -5.21
N TYR A 7 11.11 -17.87 -4.90
CA TYR A 7 10.39 -18.62 -3.86
C TYR A 7 10.10 -20.09 -4.22
N GLU A 8 10.29 -20.49 -5.46
CA GLU A 8 10.03 -21.88 -5.91
C GLU A 8 10.88 -22.96 -5.22
N ASN A 9 11.91 -22.59 -4.44
CA ASN A 9 12.86 -23.54 -3.84
C ASN A 9 13.29 -23.24 -2.40
N GLN A 10 12.50 -22.52 -1.61
CA GLN A 10 12.87 -22.27 -0.22
C GLN A 10 12.22 -23.27 0.74
N ASP A 11 13.07 -24.10 1.32
CA ASP A 11 12.72 -25.00 2.42
C ASP A 11 12.15 -24.15 3.59
N SER A 12 10.84 -24.17 3.74
CA SER A 12 10.11 -23.42 4.78
C SER A 12 10.63 -23.71 6.21
N LYS A 13 11.31 -24.85 6.40
CA LYS A 13 11.93 -25.25 7.65
C LYS A 13 13.10 -24.36 8.08
N LYS A 14 13.76 -23.67 7.14
CA LYS A 14 14.95 -22.86 7.45
C LYS A 14 14.62 -21.58 8.23
N TYR A 15 13.40 -21.09 8.14
CA TYR A 15 12.93 -19.86 8.81
C TYR A 15 12.13 -20.10 10.10
N GLN A 16 11.77 -21.34 10.41
CA GLN A 16 11.00 -21.70 11.60
C GLN A 16 11.70 -21.38 12.94
N ASN A 17 13.03 -21.30 12.95
CA ASN A 17 13.80 -21.17 14.18
C ASN A 17 14.02 -19.72 14.65
N ALA A 18 13.77 -18.71 13.81
CA ALA A 18 14.02 -17.31 14.15
C ALA A 18 12.80 -16.56 14.70
N LEU A 19 11.58 -17.03 14.41
CA LEU A 19 10.31 -16.34 14.73
C LEU A 19 9.34 -17.21 15.55
N GLY A 20 9.81 -18.27 16.20
CA GLY A 20 8.94 -19.22 16.89
C GLY A 20 8.14 -20.08 15.91
N ASN A 21 6.93 -20.49 16.31
CA ASN A 21 6.10 -21.42 15.52
C ASN A 21 5.39 -20.77 14.32
N ASN A 22 5.56 -19.46 14.06
CA ASN A 22 4.94 -18.75 12.94
C ASN A 22 5.98 -18.49 11.85
N PRO A 23 5.87 -19.11 10.66
CA PRO A 23 6.75 -18.80 9.55
C PRO A 23 6.54 -17.34 9.09
N PRO A 24 7.58 -16.66 8.59
CA PRO A 24 7.47 -15.28 8.11
C PRO A 24 6.49 -15.14 6.95
N ILE A 25 6.24 -16.24 6.22
CA ILE A 25 5.25 -16.31 5.16
C ILE A 25 4.25 -17.41 5.51
N HIS A 26 2.97 -17.01 5.63
CA HIS A 26 1.92 -17.96 5.95
C HIS A 26 1.77 -19.01 4.84
N PRO A 27 1.67 -20.32 5.17
CA PRO A 27 1.66 -21.40 4.17
C PRO A 27 0.49 -21.34 3.17
N GLU A 28 -0.62 -20.72 3.53
CA GLU A 28 -1.79 -20.56 2.66
C GLU A 28 -1.74 -19.30 1.78
N THR A 29 -0.63 -18.55 1.80
CA THR A 29 -0.44 -17.40 0.92
C THR A 29 -0.50 -17.85 -0.54
N LYS A 30 -1.31 -17.16 -1.35
CA LYS A 30 -1.44 -17.46 -2.78
C LYS A 30 -0.54 -16.54 -3.58
N PHE A 31 0.37 -17.15 -4.33
CA PHE A 31 1.27 -16.46 -5.23
C PHE A 31 0.90 -16.72 -6.69
N GLY A 32 0.97 -15.69 -7.51
CA GLY A 32 0.99 -15.78 -8.95
C GLY A 32 2.36 -16.23 -9.48
N LYS A 33 2.54 -16.15 -10.77
CA LYS A 33 3.81 -16.49 -11.45
C LYS A 33 4.84 -15.37 -11.28
N ASN A 34 6.12 -15.73 -11.24
CA ASN A 34 7.25 -14.79 -11.21
C ASN A 34 7.20 -13.76 -10.06
N VAL A 35 6.56 -14.08 -8.93
CA VAL A 35 6.57 -13.21 -7.75
C VAL A 35 7.97 -13.20 -7.15
N ARG A 36 8.49 -12.02 -6.86
CA ARG A 36 9.81 -11.83 -6.26
C ARG A 36 9.68 -11.20 -4.88
N LEU A 37 10.31 -11.81 -3.89
CA LEU A 37 10.29 -11.33 -2.51
C LEU A 37 11.69 -10.88 -2.08
N GLY A 38 11.76 -9.73 -1.44
CA GLY A 38 12.95 -9.24 -0.77
C GLY A 38 13.26 -10.01 0.53
N TYR A 39 14.41 -9.77 1.11
CA TYR A 39 14.80 -10.35 2.39
C TYR A 39 13.91 -9.83 3.53
N GLY A 40 13.56 -10.70 4.48
CA GLY A 40 12.81 -10.32 5.68
C GLY A 40 11.35 -9.92 5.44
N VAL A 41 10.77 -10.27 4.29
CA VAL A 41 9.34 -10.07 4.02
C VAL A 41 8.50 -10.93 4.94
N VAL A 42 7.47 -10.34 5.55
CA VAL A 42 6.49 -11.04 6.39
C VAL A 42 5.14 -11.01 5.70
N ILE A 43 4.51 -12.17 5.52
CA ILE A 43 3.17 -12.29 4.92
C ILE A 43 2.30 -13.13 5.84
N GLU A 44 1.27 -12.50 6.38
CA GLU A 44 0.31 -13.15 7.25
C GLU A 44 -0.79 -13.88 6.43
N LYS A 45 -1.74 -14.50 7.12
CA LYS A 45 -2.78 -15.35 6.51
C LYS A 45 -3.67 -14.60 5.51
N ASP A 46 -4.30 -15.36 4.62
CA ASP A 46 -5.30 -14.89 3.64
C ASP A 46 -4.77 -13.84 2.64
N CYS A 47 -3.45 -13.73 2.47
CA CYS A 47 -2.85 -12.84 1.50
C CYS A 47 -2.80 -13.47 0.09
N LYS A 48 -2.92 -12.60 -0.93
CA LYS A 48 -2.76 -13.00 -2.35
C LYS A 48 -1.88 -11.99 -3.05
N ILE A 49 -0.96 -12.46 -3.90
CA ILE A 49 -0.04 -11.62 -4.67
C ILE A 49 -0.09 -12.10 -6.12
N GLY A 50 -0.40 -11.19 -7.03
CA GLY A 50 -0.53 -11.46 -8.47
C GLY A 50 0.81 -11.67 -9.18
N ASP A 51 0.73 -12.02 -10.46
CA ASP A 51 1.88 -12.36 -11.30
C ASP A 51 2.86 -11.18 -11.41
N ASN A 52 4.16 -11.48 -11.62
CA ASN A 52 5.25 -10.54 -11.87
C ASN A 52 5.45 -9.45 -10.79
N THR A 53 4.82 -9.58 -9.63
CA THR A 53 4.87 -8.57 -8.55
C THR A 53 6.13 -8.73 -7.72
N PHE A 54 6.75 -7.59 -7.39
CA PHE A 54 7.89 -7.51 -6.48
C PHE A 54 7.49 -6.94 -5.12
N ILE A 55 7.86 -7.62 -4.05
CA ILE A 55 7.70 -7.16 -2.67
C ILE A 55 9.09 -6.88 -2.08
N GLY A 56 9.35 -5.64 -1.70
CA GLY A 56 10.63 -5.16 -1.19
C GLY A 56 11.02 -5.73 0.17
N HIS A 57 12.29 -5.54 0.54
CA HIS A 57 12.85 -6.04 1.80
C HIS A 57 12.09 -5.52 3.02
N HIS A 58 11.90 -6.37 4.03
CA HIS A 58 11.26 -6.05 5.32
C HIS A 58 9.85 -5.47 5.19
N THR A 59 9.16 -5.73 4.09
CA THR A 59 7.75 -5.36 3.91
C THR A 59 6.86 -6.35 4.67
N VAL A 60 5.79 -5.81 5.28
CA VAL A 60 4.83 -6.61 6.05
C VAL A 60 3.46 -6.54 5.40
N LEU A 61 2.91 -7.70 5.05
CA LEU A 61 1.54 -7.85 4.57
C LEU A 61 0.70 -8.52 5.65
N ARG A 62 -0.19 -7.75 6.31
CA ARG A 62 -1.09 -8.28 7.33
C ARG A 62 -2.33 -8.93 6.71
N PRO A 63 -3.15 -9.67 7.51
CA PRO A 63 -4.13 -10.61 7.00
C PRO A 63 -5.11 -10.00 5.99
N GLY A 64 -5.40 -10.77 4.94
CA GLY A 64 -6.38 -10.41 3.92
C GLY A 64 -5.92 -9.37 2.90
N THR A 65 -4.64 -9.01 2.89
CA THR A 65 -4.08 -8.11 1.86
C THR A 65 -4.02 -8.83 0.52
N LYS A 66 -4.54 -8.18 -0.52
CA LYS A 66 -4.50 -8.67 -1.90
C LYS A 66 -3.79 -7.65 -2.77
N ILE A 67 -2.80 -8.08 -3.52
CA ILE A 67 -2.01 -7.26 -4.45
C ILE A 67 -2.15 -7.86 -5.83
N GLY A 68 -2.44 -7.04 -6.81
CA GLY A 68 -2.63 -7.41 -8.20
C GLY A 68 -1.33 -7.79 -8.91
N HIS A 69 -1.38 -7.74 -10.24
CA HIS A 69 -0.31 -8.14 -11.15
C HIS A 69 0.63 -6.95 -11.45
N ASP A 70 1.88 -7.27 -11.81
CA ASP A 70 2.88 -6.30 -12.30
C ASP A 70 3.14 -5.14 -11.32
N CYS A 71 2.97 -5.38 -10.02
CA CYS A 71 3.15 -4.37 -8.98
C CYS A 71 4.59 -4.32 -8.46
N VAL A 72 4.98 -3.15 -7.98
CA VAL A 72 6.23 -2.95 -7.24
C VAL A 72 5.90 -2.37 -5.87
N ILE A 73 6.16 -3.14 -4.83
CA ILE A 73 6.02 -2.68 -3.43
C ILE A 73 7.41 -2.45 -2.86
N GLY A 74 7.68 -1.22 -2.47
CA GLY A 74 8.95 -0.79 -1.93
C GLY A 74 9.28 -1.37 -0.56
N HIS A 75 10.54 -1.23 -0.18
CA HIS A 75 11.08 -1.75 1.08
C HIS A 75 10.43 -1.10 2.31
N LEU A 76 10.38 -1.82 3.42
CA LEU A 76 9.91 -1.31 4.72
C LEU A 76 8.47 -0.77 4.69
N THR A 77 7.65 -1.21 3.75
CA THR A 77 6.24 -0.81 3.63
C THR A 77 5.36 -1.77 4.43
N VAL A 78 4.36 -1.21 5.12
CA VAL A 78 3.45 -1.99 5.96
C VAL A 78 2.02 -1.85 5.45
N PHE A 79 1.36 -3.00 5.26
CA PHE A 79 -0.08 -3.10 4.98
C PHE A 79 -0.79 -3.67 6.21
N GLU A 80 -1.71 -2.92 6.79
CA GLU A 80 -2.40 -3.32 8.04
C GLU A 80 -3.55 -4.34 7.86
N GLY A 81 -3.70 -4.86 6.66
CA GLY A 81 -4.63 -5.95 6.35
C GLY A 81 -5.91 -5.51 5.64
N LYS A 82 -6.55 -6.49 4.96
CA LYS A 82 -7.73 -6.24 4.12
C LYS A 82 -7.54 -5.11 3.12
N CYS A 83 -6.32 -4.89 2.65
CA CYS A 83 -6.00 -3.93 1.61
C CYS A 83 -6.23 -4.58 0.25
N LEU A 84 -6.89 -3.87 -0.66
CA LEU A 84 -7.09 -4.29 -2.05
C LEU A 84 -6.27 -3.37 -2.95
N ILE A 85 -5.23 -3.93 -3.56
CA ILE A 85 -4.31 -3.23 -4.45
C ILE A 85 -4.51 -3.78 -5.85
N GLY A 86 -4.77 -2.91 -6.80
CA GLY A 86 -4.96 -3.24 -8.21
C GLY A 86 -3.68 -3.66 -8.93
N ASP A 87 -3.72 -3.63 -10.25
CA ASP A 87 -2.61 -4.02 -11.12
C ASP A 87 -1.70 -2.82 -11.44
N ARG A 88 -0.43 -3.07 -11.76
CA ARG A 88 0.58 -2.07 -12.16
C ARG A 88 0.76 -0.92 -11.16
N VAL A 89 0.50 -1.22 -9.89
CA VAL A 89 0.67 -0.25 -8.80
C VAL A 89 2.12 -0.18 -8.36
N LEU A 90 2.65 1.04 -8.25
CA LEU A 90 3.97 1.28 -7.71
C LEU A 90 3.86 2.02 -6.38
N ILE A 91 4.22 1.35 -5.30
CA ILE A 91 4.33 1.94 -3.94
C ILE A 91 5.80 1.94 -3.56
N HIS A 92 6.37 3.11 -3.31
CA HIS A 92 7.75 3.25 -2.87
C HIS A 92 7.98 2.81 -1.43
N ALA A 93 9.21 2.97 -0.96
CA ALA A 93 9.64 2.52 0.36
C ALA A 93 9.02 3.33 1.51
N GLN A 94 8.93 2.67 2.69
CA GLN A 94 8.53 3.29 3.96
C GLN A 94 7.13 3.91 3.93
N CYS A 95 6.22 3.27 3.22
CA CYS A 95 4.81 3.65 3.21
C CYS A 95 4.01 2.88 4.26
N HIS A 96 3.00 3.53 4.83
CA HIS A 96 2.07 2.91 5.77
C HIS A 96 0.66 2.89 5.19
N ILE A 97 0.21 1.70 4.82
CA ILE A 97 -1.09 1.44 4.21
C ILE A 97 -2.01 0.86 5.28
N THR A 98 -2.95 1.64 5.75
CA THR A 98 -3.86 1.22 6.82
C THR A 98 -4.87 0.19 6.33
N LYS A 99 -5.60 -0.38 7.29
CA LYS A 99 -6.58 -1.43 7.02
C LYS A 99 -7.81 -0.92 6.24
N ASP A 100 -8.44 -1.86 5.49
CA ASP A 100 -9.67 -1.65 4.73
C ASP A 100 -9.54 -0.58 3.61
N VAL A 101 -8.38 -0.53 2.94
CA VAL A 101 -8.02 0.43 1.89
C VAL A 101 -8.20 -0.17 0.50
N ILE A 102 -8.59 0.66 -0.46
CA ILE A 102 -8.64 0.33 -1.88
C ILE A 102 -7.66 1.25 -2.62
N ILE A 103 -6.72 0.66 -3.37
CA ILE A 103 -5.83 1.33 -4.31
C ILE A 103 -6.04 0.68 -5.66
N GLU A 104 -6.59 1.43 -6.61
CA GLU A 104 -6.92 0.91 -7.94
C GLU A 104 -5.67 0.80 -8.82
N ASP A 105 -5.86 0.41 -10.08
CA ASP A 105 -4.78 0.16 -11.04
C ASP A 105 -3.97 1.42 -11.36
N ASP A 106 -2.73 1.21 -11.85
CA ASP A 106 -1.86 2.26 -12.38
C ASP A 106 -1.49 3.38 -11.38
N VAL A 107 -1.72 3.17 -10.08
CA VAL A 107 -1.43 4.16 -9.03
C VAL A 107 0.06 4.21 -8.72
N PHE A 108 0.58 5.44 -8.57
CA PHE A 108 1.93 5.71 -8.11
C PHE A 108 1.92 6.36 -6.73
N ILE A 109 2.64 5.80 -5.77
CA ILE A 109 2.82 6.35 -4.41
C ILE A 109 4.31 6.50 -4.11
N ALA A 110 4.75 7.72 -3.91
CA ALA A 110 6.13 8.05 -3.54
C ALA A 110 6.45 7.66 -2.08
N PRO A 111 7.74 7.68 -1.66
CA PRO A 111 8.14 7.29 -0.30
C PRO A 111 7.45 8.08 0.81
N PHE A 112 7.38 7.46 2.00
CA PHE A 112 6.84 8.05 3.23
C PHE A 112 5.36 8.43 3.19
N PHE A 113 4.58 7.86 2.29
CA PHE A 113 3.13 8.00 2.35
C PHE A 113 2.58 7.35 3.62
N CYS A 114 1.66 8.06 4.29
CA CYS A 114 0.97 7.53 5.46
C CYS A 114 -0.52 7.85 5.40
N GLY A 115 -1.34 6.80 5.30
CA GLY A 115 -2.79 6.92 5.38
C GLY A 115 -3.30 6.61 6.78
N ALA A 116 -4.38 7.28 7.19
CA ALA A 116 -5.08 7.00 8.43
C ALA A 116 -6.45 6.36 8.15
N ASN A 117 -6.96 5.55 9.09
CA ASN A 117 -8.28 4.93 8.98
C ASN A 117 -9.19 5.22 10.18
N THR A 118 -8.78 6.09 11.10
CA THR A 118 -9.57 6.47 12.28
C THR A 118 -9.60 7.98 12.47
N LYS A 119 -10.80 8.54 12.62
CA LYS A 119 -10.99 9.98 12.89
C LYS A 119 -10.79 10.34 14.36
N LYS A 120 -10.80 9.34 15.27
CA LYS A 120 -10.66 9.53 16.70
C LYS A 120 -9.62 8.57 17.26
N ILE A 121 -8.78 9.07 18.15
CA ILE A 121 -7.78 8.26 18.87
C ILE A 121 -8.44 7.73 20.14
N LYS A 122 -8.68 6.41 20.23
CA LYS A 122 -9.36 5.78 21.35
C LYS A 122 -8.50 5.76 22.62
N HIS A 123 -7.36 5.18 22.58
CA HIS A 123 -6.37 5.02 23.63
C HIS A 123 -6.91 5.28 25.06
N GLY A 124 -7.50 4.27 25.68
CA GLY A 124 -8.06 4.34 27.04
C GLY A 124 -9.39 5.12 27.20
N ARG A 125 -10.04 5.50 26.09
CA ARG A 125 -11.31 6.23 26.12
C ARG A 125 -12.48 5.31 25.74
N GLU A 126 -13.65 5.56 26.36
CA GLU A 126 -14.86 4.76 26.17
C GLU A 126 -15.71 5.25 24.99
N PHE A 127 -15.40 4.79 23.77
CA PHE A 127 -16.25 4.97 22.59
C PHE A 127 -16.01 3.88 21.56
N ASN A 128 -16.98 3.66 20.68
CA ASN A 128 -16.85 2.71 19.58
C ASN A 128 -15.94 3.29 18.48
N LEU A 129 -14.86 2.58 18.18
CA LEU A 129 -13.95 2.94 17.10
C LEU A 129 -14.56 2.52 15.75
N LYS A 130 -14.74 3.49 14.86
CA LYS A 130 -15.12 3.23 13.47
C LYS A 130 -13.88 3.37 12.59
N LEU A 131 -13.55 2.30 11.87
CA LEU A 131 -12.52 2.34 10.84
C LEU A 131 -13.14 2.86 9.54
N ALA A 132 -12.41 3.70 8.83
CA ALA A 132 -12.79 4.21 7.51
C ALA A 132 -11.53 4.19 6.64
N GLY A 133 -11.36 3.12 5.87
CA GLY A 133 -10.32 3.04 4.85
C GLY A 133 -10.49 4.15 3.82
N TYR A 134 -9.42 4.54 3.17
CA TYR A 134 -9.43 5.49 2.07
C TYR A 134 -9.43 4.76 0.73
N THR A 135 -9.81 5.47 -0.33
CA THR A 135 -9.79 4.96 -1.70
C THR A 135 -8.90 5.84 -2.57
N ILE A 136 -7.96 5.22 -3.28
CA ILE A 136 -7.13 5.88 -4.29
C ILE A 136 -7.53 5.30 -5.64
N ARG A 137 -8.15 6.12 -6.47
CA ARG A 137 -8.67 5.72 -7.77
C ARG A 137 -7.55 5.54 -8.80
N ARG A 138 -7.90 4.97 -9.94
CA ARG A 138 -6.98 4.62 -11.02
C ARG A 138 -6.08 5.80 -11.41
N ALA A 139 -4.81 5.49 -11.72
CA ALA A 139 -3.80 6.40 -12.26
C ALA A 139 -3.51 7.66 -11.40
N VAL A 140 -3.84 7.63 -10.10
CA VAL A 140 -3.48 8.69 -9.16
C VAL A 140 -1.97 8.68 -8.91
N ARG A 141 -1.37 9.86 -8.82
CA ARG A 141 0.04 10.07 -8.48
C ARG A 141 0.17 10.80 -7.14
N ILE A 142 0.86 10.18 -6.19
CA ILE A 142 1.02 10.73 -4.84
C ILE A 142 2.50 11.04 -4.58
N GLY A 143 2.77 12.29 -4.23
CA GLY A 143 4.10 12.79 -3.88
C GLY A 143 4.64 12.29 -2.54
N ILE A 144 5.92 12.56 -2.29
CA ILE A 144 6.64 12.15 -1.07
C ILE A 144 5.97 12.74 0.19
N GLY A 145 5.83 11.90 1.23
CA GLY A 145 5.42 12.36 2.57
C GLY A 145 3.97 12.83 2.68
N VAL A 146 3.11 12.41 1.76
CA VAL A 146 1.67 12.74 1.81
C VAL A 146 0.99 12.03 2.96
N LEU A 147 0.17 12.78 3.71
CA LEU A 147 -0.71 12.27 4.76
C LEU A 147 -2.16 12.27 4.27
N LEU A 148 -2.85 11.13 4.41
CA LEU A 148 -4.22 10.98 3.96
C LEU A 148 -5.16 10.69 5.14
N PHE A 149 -6.24 11.47 5.25
CA PHE A 149 -7.22 11.32 6.32
C PHE A 149 -8.16 10.14 6.09
N PRO A 150 -8.78 9.65 7.18
CA PRO A 150 -9.69 8.50 7.13
C PRO A 150 -10.91 8.75 6.24
N GLY A 151 -11.19 7.76 5.37
CA GLY A 151 -12.37 7.75 4.51
C GLY A 151 -12.31 8.71 3.32
N VAL A 152 -11.16 9.32 3.04
CA VAL A 152 -10.97 10.19 1.88
C VAL A 152 -10.91 9.36 0.59
N GLU A 153 -11.51 9.88 -0.47
CA GLU A 153 -11.35 9.39 -1.83
C GLU A 153 -10.50 10.36 -2.67
N ILE A 154 -9.47 9.82 -3.36
CA ILE A 154 -8.71 10.56 -4.36
C ILE A 154 -9.16 10.10 -5.74
N GLY A 155 -9.75 11.03 -6.49
CA GLY A 155 -10.33 10.78 -7.81
C GLY A 155 -9.29 10.42 -8.87
N GLU A 156 -9.76 9.70 -9.90
CA GLU A 156 -8.95 9.17 -11.00
C GLU A 156 -8.06 10.24 -11.65
N ASN A 157 -6.83 9.85 -12.01
CA ASN A 157 -5.84 10.71 -12.67
C ASN A 157 -5.47 11.99 -11.89
N SER A 158 -5.81 12.08 -10.59
CA SER A 158 -5.40 13.22 -9.78
C SER A 158 -3.94 13.15 -9.36
N MET A 159 -3.38 14.30 -9.01
CA MET A 159 -2.02 14.45 -8.52
C MET A 159 -2.01 15.11 -7.15
N ILE A 160 -1.36 14.47 -6.19
CA ILE A 160 -1.16 15.02 -4.84
C ILE A 160 0.31 15.40 -4.67
N GLY A 161 0.55 16.69 -4.44
CA GLY A 161 1.91 17.21 -4.30
C GLY A 161 2.60 16.77 -3.03
N VAL A 162 3.93 16.95 -3.01
CA VAL A 162 4.83 16.56 -1.91
C VAL A 162 4.39 17.19 -0.58
N GLY A 163 4.38 16.39 0.49
CA GLY A 163 4.09 16.85 1.87
C GLY A 163 2.64 17.29 2.11
N ALA A 164 1.73 17.03 1.19
CA ALA A 164 0.34 17.42 1.35
C ALA A 164 -0.36 16.66 2.49
N VAL A 165 -1.28 17.36 3.19
CA VAL A 165 -2.19 16.76 4.17
C VAL A 165 -3.61 16.79 3.60
N VAL A 166 -4.05 15.66 3.05
CA VAL A 166 -5.35 15.55 2.37
C VAL A 166 -6.42 15.19 3.39
N THR A 167 -7.32 16.14 3.65
CA THR A 167 -8.35 16.03 4.71
C THR A 167 -9.77 15.82 4.17
N LYS A 168 -9.97 15.91 2.86
CA LYS A 168 -11.25 15.75 2.16
C LYS A 168 -11.03 15.14 0.78
N ASP A 169 -12.11 14.68 0.15
CA ASP A 169 -12.07 14.08 -1.18
C ASP A 169 -11.47 15.01 -2.23
N VAL A 170 -10.72 14.41 -3.14
CA VAL A 170 -10.10 15.09 -4.28
C VAL A 170 -10.85 14.68 -5.54
N PRO A 171 -11.46 15.63 -6.28
CA PRO A 171 -12.10 15.34 -7.56
C PRO A 171 -11.12 14.79 -8.60
N PRO A 172 -11.60 14.00 -9.60
CA PRO A 172 -10.75 13.49 -10.67
C PRO A 172 -10.02 14.59 -11.44
N ARG A 173 -8.79 14.27 -11.91
CA ARG A 173 -7.96 15.12 -12.77
C ARG A 173 -7.58 16.47 -12.15
N GLU A 174 -7.51 16.53 -10.83
CA GLU A 174 -7.10 17.74 -10.11
C GLU A 174 -5.71 17.60 -9.48
N ILE A 175 -5.00 18.72 -9.38
CA ILE A 175 -3.73 18.85 -8.67
C ILE A 175 -4.00 19.52 -7.33
N TRP A 176 -3.63 18.81 -6.24
CA TRP A 176 -3.81 19.27 -4.87
C TRP A 176 -2.51 19.19 -4.08
N PHE A 177 -2.19 20.21 -3.28
CA PHE A 177 -1.09 20.18 -2.32
C PHE A 177 -1.28 21.18 -1.18
N GLY A 178 -0.37 21.16 -0.20
CA GLY A 178 -0.41 22.00 1.00
C GLY A 178 -0.94 21.30 2.25
N ASN A 179 -0.98 22.03 3.38
CA ASN A 179 -1.49 21.56 4.67
C ASN A 179 -2.45 22.62 5.26
N PRO A 180 -3.77 22.39 5.24
CA PRO A 180 -4.44 21.29 4.53
C PRO A 180 -4.31 21.43 3.00
N ALA A 181 -4.38 20.29 2.30
CA ALA A 181 -4.33 20.27 0.84
C ALA A 181 -5.54 20.99 0.23
N ILE A 182 -5.27 21.82 -0.77
CA ILE A 182 -6.27 22.54 -1.56
C ILE A 182 -5.97 22.35 -3.05
N LYS A 183 -6.96 22.62 -3.89
CA LYS A 183 -6.81 22.61 -5.34
C LYS A 183 -5.89 23.72 -5.83
N HIS A 184 -4.96 23.36 -6.71
CA HIS A 184 -4.06 24.28 -7.40
C HIS A 184 -4.23 24.30 -8.92
N GLY A 185 -4.88 23.28 -9.49
CA GLY A 185 -5.09 23.22 -10.93
C GLY A 185 -5.74 21.93 -11.39
N LYS A 186 -5.63 21.68 -12.69
CA LYS A 186 -6.00 20.44 -13.34
C LYS A 186 -4.75 19.72 -13.85
N VAL A 187 -4.79 18.41 -13.89
CA VAL A 187 -3.77 17.60 -14.53
C VAL A 187 -3.82 17.87 -16.04
N PRO A 188 -2.68 18.13 -16.71
CA PRO A 188 -2.60 18.30 -18.16
C PRO A 188 -3.17 17.09 -18.91
N GLU A 189 -3.82 17.32 -20.05
CA GLU A 189 -4.48 16.25 -20.83
C GLU A 189 -3.48 15.19 -21.35
N ASP A 190 -2.26 15.59 -21.64
CA ASP A 190 -1.18 14.70 -22.08
C ASP A 190 -0.57 13.84 -20.94
N GLU A 191 -0.97 14.08 -19.68
CA GLU A 191 -0.60 13.30 -18.52
C GLU A 191 -1.73 12.39 -18.01
N ILE A 192 -2.88 12.36 -18.66
CA ILE A 192 -4.02 11.49 -18.34
C ILE A 192 -3.78 10.07 -18.91
N LEU A 193 -4.02 9.06 -18.09
CA LEU A 193 -3.79 7.64 -18.41
C LEU A 193 -5.10 6.92 -18.74
#